data_1950f318b8aa1f3b12903eeb7a4d4dc6
#
_entry.id   1950f318b8aa1f3b12903eeb7a4d4dc6
#
_cell.length_a   1.000
_cell.length_b   1.000
_cell.length_c   1.000
_cell.angle_alpha   90.00
_cell.angle_beta   90.00
_cell.angle_gamma   90.00
#
_symmetry.space_group_name_H-M   'P 1'
#
loop_
_entity.id
_entity.type
_entity.pdbx_description
1 polymer ?
#
loop_
_entity_poly.entity_id
_entity_poly.type
_entity_poly.pdbx_seq_one_letter_code
_entity_poly.pdbx_strand_id
1 'polypeptide(L)'
;HMASGRENTISQMKELVIQNYNHPSIVVWGVSNEITISGRPLKKQMLANHHVLNDLCHEMDKTRPTVIACISTCGIDEEYVHIPDVVSYNHYFGWYGGDVADNGPWFDKFHEKYPSTPIGVSEYGCEALNWHTSNPRQGDYTEEYQAYYHEELIKQLFTRKYLWATHVWNMFDFGADARAEGGEDGMNHKGLVTFDRKY
;
A
#
# COMPACT_ATOMS: atom_id res chain seq x y z
N HIS A 1 9.39 -13.76 -4.48
CA HIS A 1 8.89 -14.67 -3.45
C HIS A 1 8.70 -16.13 -3.92
N MET A 2 8.91 -16.42 -5.20
CA MET A 2 8.97 -17.80 -5.69
C MET A 2 10.29 -18.45 -5.27
N ALA A 3 10.35 -19.79 -5.21
CA ALA A 3 11.56 -20.50 -4.80
C ALA A 3 12.81 -20.07 -5.59
N SER A 4 12.67 -19.87 -6.90
CA SER A 4 13.77 -19.39 -7.77
C SER A 4 14.19 -17.93 -7.53
N GLY A 5 13.36 -17.12 -6.90
CA GLY A 5 13.65 -15.71 -6.60
C GLY A 5 14.02 -15.47 -5.13
N ARG A 6 13.98 -16.49 -4.29
CA ARG A 6 14.16 -16.34 -2.84
C ARG A 6 15.52 -15.77 -2.46
N GLU A 7 16.57 -16.32 -3.02
CA GLU A 7 17.95 -15.86 -2.76
C GLU A 7 18.14 -14.40 -3.18
N ASN A 8 17.59 -14.04 -4.34
CA ASN A 8 17.63 -12.67 -4.82
C ASN A 8 16.83 -11.73 -3.90
N THR A 9 15.64 -12.12 -3.43
CA THR A 9 14.85 -11.33 -2.51
C THR A 9 15.58 -11.10 -1.18
N ILE A 10 16.25 -12.12 -0.66
CA ILE A 10 17.08 -12.04 0.55
C ILE A 10 18.26 -11.09 0.33
N SER A 11 18.95 -11.21 -0.81
CA SER A 11 20.06 -10.33 -1.17
C SER A 11 19.62 -8.86 -1.24
N GLN A 12 18.52 -8.59 -1.94
CA GLN A 12 17.96 -7.25 -2.05
C GLN A 12 17.55 -6.66 -0.70
N MET A 13 16.97 -7.47 0.20
CA MET A 13 16.64 -7.01 1.54
C MET A 13 17.89 -6.65 2.35
N LYS A 14 18.95 -7.45 2.27
CA LYS A 14 20.23 -7.12 2.91
C LYS A 14 20.82 -5.83 2.38
N GLU A 15 20.82 -5.65 1.07
CA GLU A 15 21.31 -4.42 0.44
C GLU A 15 20.48 -3.20 0.90
N LEU A 16 19.15 -3.33 0.91
CA LEU A 16 18.24 -2.28 1.36
C LEU A 16 18.57 -1.82 2.78
N VAL A 17 18.71 -2.76 3.71
CA VAL A 17 19.00 -2.44 5.11
C VAL A 17 20.41 -1.84 5.24
N ILE A 18 21.43 -2.44 4.63
CA ILE A 18 22.84 -1.96 4.73
C ILE A 18 22.98 -0.54 4.17
N GLN A 19 22.44 -0.30 2.98
CA GLN A 19 22.58 0.98 2.31
C GLN A 19 21.85 2.12 3.04
N ASN A 20 20.75 1.79 3.72
CA ASN A 20 19.87 2.79 4.31
C ASN A 20 19.87 2.82 5.84
N TYR A 21 20.70 2.02 6.48
CA TYR A 21 20.73 1.87 7.94
C TYR A 21 20.88 3.20 8.68
N ASN A 22 21.75 4.09 8.16
CA ASN A 22 22.08 5.37 8.78
C ASN A 22 21.13 6.53 8.37
N HIS A 23 20.02 6.23 7.68
CA HIS A 23 19.02 7.24 7.33
C HIS A 23 17.97 7.36 8.45
N PRO A 24 17.98 8.43 9.26
CA PRO A 24 17.07 8.57 10.41
C PRO A 24 15.61 8.77 10.03
N SER A 25 15.33 9.17 8.78
CA SER A 25 13.98 9.31 8.24
C SER A 25 13.30 7.97 7.93
N ILE A 26 14.05 6.87 7.85
CA ILE A 26 13.50 5.53 7.70
C ILE A 26 13.04 5.04 9.07
N VAL A 27 11.76 4.75 9.20
CA VAL A 27 11.14 4.35 10.47
C VAL A 27 10.71 2.88 10.50
N VAL A 28 10.55 2.25 9.34
CA VAL A 28 10.16 0.82 9.21
C VAL A 28 10.86 0.18 8.01
N TRP A 29 11.04 -1.15 8.04
CA TRP A 29 11.52 -1.94 6.92
C TRP A 29 10.35 -2.66 6.24
N GLY A 30 10.06 -2.32 4.97
CA GLY A 30 9.01 -2.95 4.18
C GLY A 30 9.45 -4.31 3.65
N VAL A 31 8.77 -5.39 4.05
CA VAL A 31 9.13 -6.76 3.65
C VAL A 31 8.44 -7.21 2.36
N SER A 32 7.31 -6.64 2.00
CA SER A 32 6.63 -6.91 0.73
C SER A 32 5.47 -5.96 0.43
N ASN A 33 5.04 -5.95 -0.84
CA ASN A 33 3.87 -5.24 -1.33
C ASN A 33 2.96 -6.19 -2.13
N GLU A 34 1.68 -6.30 -1.75
CA GLU A 34 0.58 -6.98 -2.47
C GLU A 34 0.89 -8.40 -3.00
N ILE A 35 1.78 -9.13 -2.37
CA ILE A 35 2.24 -10.42 -2.91
C ILE A 35 1.17 -11.50 -2.99
N THR A 36 0.02 -11.32 -2.34
CA THR A 36 -1.11 -12.23 -2.43
C THR A 36 -1.84 -12.16 -3.78
N ILE A 37 -1.61 -11.15 -4.61
CA ILE A 37 -2.13 -11.09 -5.98
C ILE A 37 -1.67 -12.30 -6.78
N SER A 38 -0.37 -12.62 -6.72
CA SER A 38 0.23 -13.73 -7.49
C SER A 38 0.68 -14.90 -6.62
N GLY A 39 0.83 -14.71 -5.34
CA GLY A 39 1.42 -15.67 -4.41
C GLY A 39 0.46 -16.72 -3.85
N ARG A 40 -0.86 -16.58 -4.01
CA ARG A 40 -1.87 -17.50 -3.45
C ARG A 40 -1.63 -18.97 -3.76
N PRO A 41 -1.29 -19.38 -5.00
CA PRO A 41 -1.01 -20.78 -5.30
C PRO A 41 0.22 -21.34 -4.56
N LEU A 42 1.11 -20.49 -4.06
CA LEU A 42 2.35 -20.82 -3.39
C LEU A 42 2.36 -20.36 -1.92
N LYS A 43 1.19 -20.36 -1.26
CA LYS A 43 1.00 -19.80 0.09
C LYS A 43 2.07 -20.25 1.09
N LYS A 44 2.41 -21.53 1.14
CA LYS A 44 3.45 -22.05 2.07
C LYS A 44 4.83 -21.44 1.82
N GLN A 45 5.20 -21.31 0.55
CA GLN A 45 6.51 -20.73 0.18
C GLN A 45 6.53 -19.23 0.46
N MET A 46 5.43 -18.55 0.19
CA MET A 46 5.23 -17.14 0.47
C MET A 46 5.39 -16.86 1.97
N LEU A 47 4.68 -17.58 2.82
CA LEU A 47 4.76 -17.45 4.28
C LEU A 47 6.19 -17.71 4.79
N ALA A 48 6.80 -18.83 4.36
CA ALA A 48 8.17 -19.17 4.74
C ALA A 48 9.18 -18.08 4.34
N ASN A 49 9.01 -17.47 3.18
CA ASN A 49 9.87 -16.37 2.75
C ASN A 49 9.63 -15.08 3.54
N HIS A 50 8.37 -14.79 3.91
CA HIS A 50 8.07 -13.65 4.77
C HIS A 50 8.71 -13.75 6.15
N HIS A 51 8.63 -14.91 6.79
CA HIS A 51 9.33 -15.15 8.05
C HIS A 51 10.84 -14.91 7.90
N VAL A 52 11.45 -15.45 6.84
CA VAL A 52 12.89 -15.25 6.59
C VAL A 52 13.24 -13.77 6.41
N LEU A 53 12.44 -13.00 5.67
CA LEU A 53 12.71 -11.57 5.47
C LEU A 53 12.47 -10.75 6.75
N ASN A 54 11.43 -11.08 7.50
CA ASN A 54 11.13 -10.46 8.78
C ASN A 54 12.26 -10.68 9.79
N ASP A 55 12.67 -11.95 9.96
CA ASP A 55 13.75 -12.31 10.87
C ASP A 55 15.08 -11.68 10.46
N LEU A 56 15.37 -11.63 9.16
CA LEU A 56 16.55 -10.97 8.61
C LEU A 56 16.59 -9.47 8.94
N CYS A 57 15.47 -8.77 8.80
CA CYS A 57 15.40 -7.36 9.17
C CYS A 57 15.71 -7.15 10.65
N HIS A 58 15.12 -7.95 11.55
CA HIS A 58 15.38 -7.89 12.99
C HIS A 58 16.81 -8.30 13.37
N GLU A 59 17.42 -9.21 12.62
CA GLU A 59 18.80 -9.61 12.81
C GLU A 59 19.78 -8.49 12.47
N MET A 60 19.48 -7.75 11.38
CA MET A 60 20.30 -6.66 10.88
C MET A 60 20.05 -5.32 11.60
N ASP A 61 18.80 -5.07 12.01
CA ASP A 61 18.39 -3.86 12.70
C ASP A 61 17.37 -4.16 13.81
N LYS A 62 17.82 -4.04 15.04
CA LYS A 62 17.00 -4.28 16.24
C LYS A 62 16.20 -3.05 16.68
N THR A 63 16.29 -1.95 15.96
CA THR A 63 15.71 -0.67 16.36
C THR A 63 14.45 -0.29 15.59
N ARG A 64 14.30 -0.78 14.35
CA ARG A 64 13.19 -0.45 13.48
C ARG A 64 12.25 -1.65 13.31
N PRO A 65 10.94 -1.44 13.37
CA PRO A 65 9.97 -2.48 13.09
C PRO A 65 9.91 -2.82 11.60
N THR A 66 9.35 -3.99 11.32
CA THR A 66 9.01 -4.44 9.97
C THR A 66 7.56 -4.13 9.62
N VAL A 67 7.28 -3.94 8.34
CA VAL A 67 5.94 -3.66 7.82
C VAL A 67 5.64 -4.46 6.55
N ILE A 68 4.36 -4.75 6.34
CA ILE A 68 3.83 -5.33 5.11
C ILE A 68 2.76 -4.41 4.52
N ALA A 69 2.72 -4.29 3.20
CA ALA A 69 1.63 -3.64 2.48
C ALA A 69 0.70 -4.71 1.88
N CYS A 70 -0.49 -4.84 2.46
CA CYS A 70 -1.50 -5.80 2.04
C CYS A 70 -2.42 -5.20 0.98
N ILE A 71 -2.82 -6.00 -0.02
CA ILE A 71 -3.92 -5.59 -0.90
C ILE A 71 -5.24 -5.58 -0.12
N SER A 72 -6.16 -4.68 -0.45
CA SER A 72 -7.46 -4.53 0.24
C SER A 72 -8.32 -5.81 0.27
N THR A 73 -8.13 -6.72 -0.68
CA THR A 73 -8.82 -8.03 -0.71
C THR A 73 -8.17 -9.09 0.19
N CYS A 74 -7.05 -8.78 0.84
CA CYS A 74 -6.44 -9.67 1.81
C CYS A 74 -7.21 -9.65 3.12
N GLY A 75 -7.68 -10.81 3.55
CA GLY A 75 -8.43 -10.93 4.81
C GLY A 75 -7.58 -10.53 6.01
N ILE A 76 -8.20 -9.83 6.95
CA ILE A 76 -7.52 -9.36 8.17
C ILE A 76 -7.05 -10.51 9.08
N ASP A 77 -7.54 -11.73 8.87
CA ASP A 77 -7.17 -12.94 9.61
C ASP A 77 -6.13 -13.80 8.89
N GLU A 78 -5.65 -13.37 7.73
CA GLU A 78 -4.62 -14.12 7.00
C GLU A 78 -3.31 -14.14 7.80
N GLU A 79 -2.73 -15.32 7.92
CA GLU A 79 -1.50 -15.55 8.70
C GLU A 79 -0.38 -14.55 8.34
N TYR A 80 -0.24 -14.26 7.06
CA TYR A 80 0.81 -13.39 6.58
C TYR A 80 0.67 -11.93 7.04
N VAL A 81 -0.54 -11.48 7.36
CA VAL A 81 -0.82 -10.14 7.89
C VAL A 81 -0.17 -9.94 9.26
N HIS A 82 0.01 -11.01 10.00
CA HIS A 82 0.49 -11.00 11.38
C HIS A 82 1.96 -11.44 11.55
N ILE A 83 2.72 -11.56 10.45
CA ILE A 83 4.16 -11.86 10.51
C ILE A 83 4.99 -10.63 10.91
N PRO A 84 4.82 -9.45 10.29
CA PRO A 84 5.61 -8.26 10.65
C PRO A 84 5.10 -7.59 11.94
N ASP A 85 5.89 -6.67 12.47
CA ASP A 85 5.56 -5.93 13.70
C ASP A 85 4.37 -5.00 13.52
N VAL A 86 4.28 -4.36 12.35
CA VAL A 86 3.18 -3.47 11.99
C VAL A 86 2.62 -3.85 10.63
N VAL A 87 1.35 -3.54 10.39
CA VAL A 87 0.69 -3.84 9.13
C VAL A 87 0.21 -2.57 8.44
N SER A 88 0.15 -2.61 7.12
CA SER A 88 -0.53 -1.58 6.34
C SER A 88 -1.32 -2.21 5.18
N TYR A 89 -2.28 -1.46 4.70
CA TYR A 89 -3.11 -1.87 3.56
C TYR A 89 -3.05 -0.84 2.45
N ASN A 90 -2.92 -1.33 1.23
CA ASN A 90 -3.23 -0.59 0.01
C ASN A 90 -4.74 -0.62 -0.13
N HIS A 91 -5.42 0.48 0.26
CA HIS A 91 -6.86 0.46 0.45
C HIS A 91 -7.54 1.47 -0.48
N TYR A 92 -8.33 0.96 -1.42
CA TYR A 92 -8.86 1.72 -2.54
C TYR A 92 -10.39 1.69 -2.64
N PHE A 93 -11.09 1.65 -1.50
CA PHE A 93 -12.55 1.77 -1.52
C PHE A 93 -12.95 3.16 -2.01
N GLY A 94 -13.88 3.17 -2.96
CA GLY A 94 -14.23 4.36 -3.72
C GLY A 94 -13.48 4.50 -5.04
N TRP A 95 -12.52 3.58 -5.34
CA TRP A 95 -11.88 3.52 -6.65
C TRP A 95 -12.03 2.14 -7.29
N TYR A 96 -11.36 1.10 -6.80
CA TYR A 96 -11.48 -0.27 -7.34
C TYR A 96 -12.71 -1.05 -6.85
N GLY A 97 -13.51 -0.50 -5.98
CA GLY A 97 -14.72 -1.10 -5.42
C GLY A 97 -15.07 -0.43 -4.09
N GLY A 98 -16.20 -0.84 -3.48
CA GLY A 98 -16.69 -0.22 -2.26
C GLY A 98 -17.01 1.26 -2.42
N ASP A 99 -17.44 1.90 -1.36
CA ASP A 99 -17.69 3.32 -1.31
C ASP A 99 -16.58 4.07 -0.56
N VAL A 100 -16.34 5.32 -0.92
CA VAL A 100 -15.39 6.20 -0.21
C VAL A 100 -15.64 6.23 1.29
N ALA A 101 -16.93 6.24 1.69
CA ALA A 101 -17.33 6.28 3.10
C ALA A 101 -16.94 5.03 3.90
N ASP A 102 -16.67 3.91 3.26
CA ASP A 102 -16.40 2.63 3.91
C ASP A 102 -14.94 2.48 4.40
N ASN A 103 -14.03 3.36 3.96
CA ASN A 103 -12.61 3.28 4.32
C ASN A 103 -12.41 3.34 5.83
N GLY A 104 -12.90 4.40 6.47
CA GLY A 104 -12.76 4.55 7.92
C GLY A 104 -13.33 3.37 8.72
N PRO A 105 -14.60 2.99 8.52
CA PRO A 105 -15.21 1.84 9.18
C PRO A 105 -14.44 0.52 8.99
N TRP A 106 -13.80 0.33 7.85
CA TRP A 106 -12.98 -0.85 7.60
C TRP A 106 -11.76 -0.89 8.54
N PHE A 107 -11.05 0.23 8.69
CA PHE A 107 -9.91 0.34 9.61
C PHE A 107 -10.35 0.24 11.08
N ASP A 108 -11.51 0.81 11.45
CA ASP A 108 -12.07 0.66 12.79
C ASP A 108 -12.32 -0.80 13.14
N LYS A 109 -12.90 -1.58 12.21
CA LYS A 109 -13.12 -3.02 12.37
C LYS A 109 -11.82 -3.81 12.57
N PHE A 110 -10.76 -3.46 11.84
CA PHE A 110 -9.44 -4.08 12.04
C PHE A 110 -8.92 -3.77 13.44
N HIS A 111 -8.92 -2.49 13.82
CA HIS A 111 -8.41 -2.04 15.12
C HIS A 111 -9.22 -2.60 16.30
N GLU A 112 -10.53 -2.72 16.16
CA GLU A 112 -11.38 -3.35 17.17
C GLU A 112 -11.00 -4.82 17.39
N LYS A 113 -10.72 -5.55 16.32
CA LYS A 113 -10.36 -6.97 16.40
C LYS A 113 -8.92 -7.20 16.86
N TYR A 114 -8.00 -6.33 16.44
CA TYR A 114 -6.57 -6.43 16.72
C TYR A 114 -6.03 -5.14 17.33
N PRO A 115 -6.47 -4.75 18.54
CA PRO A 115 -6.15 -3.43 19.11
C PRO A 115 -4.66 -3.24 19.44
N SER A 116 -3.89 -4.32 19.57
CA SER A 116 -2.45 -4.28 19.82
C SER A 116 -1.60 -4.31 18.56
N THR A 117 -2.19 -4.53 17.37
CA THR A 117 -1.47 -4.55 16.10
C THR A 117 -1.55 -3.16 15.46
N PRO A 118 -0.43 -2.43 15.36
CA PRO A 118 -0.44 -1.14 14.68
C PRO A 118 -0.80 -1.31 13.20
N ILE A 119 -1.82 -0.57 12.76
CA ILE A 119 -2.29 -0.59 11.37
C ILE A 119 -2.11 0.77 10.72
N GLY A 120 -1.74 0.79 9.43
CA GLY A 120 -1.62 1.99 8.61
C GLY A 120 -2.20 1.82 7.22
N VAL A 121 -2.18 2.91 6.46
CA VAL A 121 -2.59 2.93 5.05
C VAL A 121 -1.34 3.14 4.21
N SER A 122 -0.90 2.08 3.51
CA SER A 122 0.29 2.13 2.65
C SER A 122 0.03 2.76 1.30
N GLU A 123 -1.20 2.64 0.80
CA GLU A 123 -1.62 3.32 -0.41
C GLU A 123 -3.11 3.64 -0.37
N TYR A 124 -3.48 4.80 -0.86
CA TYR A 124 -4.83 5.20 -1.26
C TYR A 124 -4.74 6.25 -2.36
N GLY A 125 -5.71 6.28 -3.27
CA GLY A 125 -5.70 7.20 -4.39
C GLY A 125 -6.71 6.80 -5.46
N CYS A 126 -6.94 7.68 -6.41
CA CYS A 126 -7.71 7.41 -7.61
C CYS A 126 -7.14 8.17 -8.79
N GLU A 127 -7.45 7.71 -10.01
CA GLU A 127 -6.91 8.31 -11.22
C GLU A 127 -7.73 9.52 -11.67
N ALA A 128 -7.03 10.48 -12.26
CA ALA A 128 -7.63 11.63 -12.93
C ALA A 128 -6.92 11.91 -14.25
N LEU A 129 -7.70 12.27 -15.25
CA LEU A 129 -7.22 12.76 -16.55
C LEU A 129 -7.62 14.23 -16.64
N ASN A 130 -6.65 15.12 -16.78
CA ASN A 130 -6.85 16.56 -16.73
C ASN A 130 -7.71 17.14 -17.88
N TRP A 131 -8.02 16.31 -18.89
CA TRP A 131 -8.95 16.65 -19.97
C TRP A 131 -10.34 16.05 -19.82
N HIS A 132 -10.57 15.28 -18.72
CA HIS A 132 -11.91 14.81 -18.34
C HIS A 132 -12.52 15.76 -17.34
N THR A 133 -13.80 16.05 -17.52
CA THR A 133 -14.59 16.82 -16.54
C THR A 133 -16.01 16.28 -16.49
N SER A 134 -16.56 16.16 -15.30
CA SER A 134 -17.95 15.76 -15.08
C SER A 134 -18.43 16.14 -13.68
N ASN A 135 -19.69 15.86 -13.36
CA ASN A 135 -20.11 15.77 -11.97
C ASN A 135 -19.40 14.56 -11.35
N PRO A 136 -18.71 14.69 -10.18
CA PRO A 136 -17.87 13.65 -9.63
C PRO A 136 -18.62 12.33 -9.44
N ARG A 137 -18.12 11.26 -10.03
CA ARG A 137 -18.61 9.89 -9.85
C ARG A 137 -17.44 8.92 -9.80
N GLN A 138 -17.58 7.89 -8.99
CA GLN A 138 -16.57 6.84 -8.91
C GLN A 138 -16.26 6.25 -10.29
N GLY A 139 -14.98 6.19 -10.63
CA GLY A 139 -14.48 5.59 -11.88
C GLY A 139 -14.64 6.47 -13.12
N ASP A 140 -14.91 7.77 -12.97
CA ASP A 140 -15.05 8.69 -14.11
C ASP A 140 -13.74 9.34 -14.57
N TYR A 141 -12.64 9.11 -13.88
CA TYR A 141 -11.30 9.62 -14.19
C TYR A 141 -11.24 11.15 -14.27
N THR A 142 -11.95 11.85 -13.37
CA THR A 142 -11.93 13.31 -13.31
C THR A 142 -11.12 13.86 -12.13
N GLU A 143 -10.54 15.05 -12.29
CA GLU A 143 -9.88 15.76 -11.18
C GLU A 143 -10.86 16.12 -10.08
N GLU A 144 -12.13 16.40 -10.44
CA GLU A 144 -13.21 16.67 -9.49
C GLU A 144 -13.48 15.46 -8.59
N TYR A 145 -13.47 14.24 -9.15
CA TYR A 145 -13.61 13.04 -8.34
C TYR A 145 -12.34 12.77 -7.49
N GLN A 146 -11.17 12.98 -8.05
CA GLN A 146 -9.90 12.84 -7.31
C GLN A 146 -9.87 13.78 -6.10
N ALA A 147 -10.27 15.05 -6.28
CA ALA A 147 -10.36 16.01 -5.18
C ALA A 147 -11.36 15.54 -4.10
N TYR A 148 -12.57 15.17 -4.49
CA TYR A 148 -13.59 14.63 -3.59
C TYR A 148 -13.08 13.40 -2.82
N TYR A 149 -12.48 12.45 -3.53
CA TYR A 149 -11.94 11.22 -2.94
C TYR A 149 -10.90 11.54 -1.84
N HIS A 150 -9.92 12.37 -2.15
CA HIS A 150 -8.88 12.73 -1.19
C HIS A 150 -9.42 13.54 -0.01
N GLU A 151 -10.34 14.48 -0.22
CA GLU A 151 -10.97 15.23 0.86
C GLU A 151 -11.71 14.32 1.84
N GLU A 152 -12.47 13.36 1.34
CA GLU A 152 -13.23 12.42 2.17
C GLU A 152 -12.31 11.43 2.90
N LEU A 153 -11.25 10.93 2.23
CA LEU A 153 -10.29 10.05 2.90
C LEU A 153 -9.49 10.77 3.98
N ILE A 154 -9.02 11.99 3.72
CA ILE A 154 -8.30 12.78 4.73
C ILE A 154 -9.16 12.95 5.99
N LYS A 155 -10.43 13.32 5.85
CA LYS A 155 -11.35 13.43 6.99
C LYS A 155 -11.48 12.13 7.78
N GLN A 156 -11.57 11.00 7.09
CA GLN A 156 -11.73 9.70 7.72
C GLN A 156 -10.42 9.21 8.37
N LEU A 157 -9.28 9.30 7.67
CA LEU A 157 -8.02 8.70 8.11
C LEU A 157 -7.37 9.53 9.23
N PHE A 158 -7.29 10.85 9.09
CA PHE A 158 -6.58 11.71 10.06
C PHE A 158 -7.32 11.88 11.40
N THR A 159 -8.58 11.54 11.47
CA THR A 159 -9.32 11.48 12.75
C THR A 159 -9.04 10.20 13.54
N ARG A 160 -8.46 9.17 12.92
CA ARG A 160 -8.15 7.86 13.50
C ARG A 160 -6.71 7.80 14.01
N LYS A 161 -6.51 8.24 15.23
CA LYS A 161 -5.17 8.36 15.84
C LYS A 161 -4.43 7.03 16.06
N TYR A 162 -5.10 5.90 15.89
CA TYR A 162 -4.48 4.58 15.93
C TYR A 162 -3.77 4.21 14.60
N LEU A 163 -4.04 4.93 13.51
CA LEU A 163 -3.31 4.73 12.26
C LEU A 163 -1.89 5.27 12.40
N TRP A 164 -0.88 4.39 12.28
CA TRP A 164 0.52 4.80 12.44
C TRP A 164 1.06 5.58 11.24
N ALA A 165 0.48 5.37 10.05
CA ALA A 165 0.86 6.09 8.82
C ALA A 165 -0.28 6.09 7.79
N THR A 166 -0.24 7.08 6.90
CA THR A 166 -1.11 7.19 5.72
C THR A 166 -0.27 7.70 4.54
N HIS A 167 -0.31 6.97 3.42
CA HIS A 167 0.45 7.32 2.23
C HIS A 167 -0.46 7.39 1.01
N VAL A 168 -0.40 8.51 0.30
CA VAL A 168 -1.09 8.66 -0.99
C VAL A 168 -0.32 7.92 -2.07
N TRP A 169 -1.00 7.18 -2.89
CA TRP A 169 -0.47 6.66 -4.14
C TRP A 169 -1.11 7.46 -5.28
N ASN A 170 -0.39 8.40 -5.92
CA ASN A 170 0.99 8.71 -5.59
C ASN A 170 1.26 10.19 -5.86
N MET A 171 2.49 10.66 -5.76
CA MET A 171 2.79 12.07 -5.96
C MET A 171 2.75 12.50 -7.42
N PHE A 172 3.28 11.67 -8.34
CA PHE A 172 3.38 11.99 -9.76
C PHE A 172 2.76 10.91 -10.62
N ASP A 173 2.09 11.29 -11.70
CA ASP A 173 1.79 10.36 -12.79
C ASP A 173 3.07 9.75 -13.35
N PHE A 174 3.00 8.50 -13.79
CA PHE A 174 4.16 7.80 -14.32
C PHE A 174 3.80 6.76 -15.38
N GLY A 175 4.76 6.46 -16.25
CA GLY A 175 4.65 5.40 -17.24
C GLY A 175 4.67 4.01 -16.60
N ALA A 176 3.76 3.14 -17.03
CA ALA A 176 3.62 1.77 -16.58
C ALA A 176 3.15 0.88 -17.73
N ASP A 177 4.08 0.43 -18.57
CA ASP A 177 3.85 -0.28 -19.85
C ASP A 177 2.76 -1.36 -19.81
N ALA A 178 2.70 -2.14 -18.73
CA ALA A 178 1.77 -3.25 -18.61
C ALA A 178 0.37 -2.82 -18.11
N ARG A 179 0.16 -1.52 -17.88
CA ARG A 179 -1.09 -1.03 -17.30
C ARG A 179 -2.14 -0.84 -18.38
N ALA A 180 -3.29 -1.48 -18.20
CA ALA A 180 -4.48 -1.36 -19.06
C ALA A 180 -5.74 -1.43 -18.17
N GLU A 181 -5.86 -0.48 -17.23
CA GLU A 181 -6.93 -0.48 -16.21
C GLU A 181 -8.04 0.56 -16.49
N GLY A 182 -8.09 1.08 -17.69
CA GLY A 182 -8.93 2.22 -18.08
C GLY A 182 -8.12 3.53 -18.07
N GLY A 183 -8.71 4.62 -18.42
CA GLY A 183 -7.96 5.86 -18.63
C GLY A 183 -7.06 5.79 -19.86
N GLU A 184 -5.77 6.02 -19.70
CA GLU A 184 -4.75 5.96 -20.75
C GLU A 184 -3.86 4.72 -20.56
N ASP A 185 -3.80 3.86 -21.60
CA ASP A 185 -2.96 2.67 -21.57
C ASP A 185 -1.47 3.01 -21.40
N GLY A 186 -0.77 2.22 -20.61
CA GLY A 186 0.64 2.43 -20.32
C GLY A 186 0.95 3.56 -19.35
N MET A 187 -0.06 4.14 -18.71
CA MET A 187 0.09 5.22 -17.74
C MET A 187 -0.62 4.91 -16.41
N ASN A 188 -0.08 5.45 -15.32
CA ASN A 188 -0.76 5.54 -14.04
C ASN A 188 -1.02 7.01 -13.73
N HIS A 189 -2.29 7.38 -13.66
CA HIS A 189 -2.76 8.75 -13.42
C HIS A 189 -3.28 8.97 -11.98
N LYS A 190 -2.73 8.26 -11.01
CA LYS A 190 -3.04 8.50 -9.59
C LYS A 190 -2.18 9.62 -8.97
N GLY A 191 -1.35 10.28 -9.79
CA GLY A 191 -0.54 11.40 -9.32
C GLY A 191 -1.38 12.57 -8.81
N LEU A 192 -0.93 13.18 -7.72
CA LEU A 192 -1.41 14.52 -7.31
C LEU A 192 -0.82 15.62 -8.19
N VAL A 193 0.17 15.28 -8.97
CA VAL A 193 0.85 16.13 -9.94
C VAL A 193 0.97 15.33 -11.24
N THR A 194 0.65 15.96 -12.35
CA THR A 194 0.67 15.31 -13.67
C THR A 194 2.07 14.85 -14.09
N PHE A 195 2.14 14.02 -15.14
CA PHE A 195 3.39 13.51 -15.67
C PHE A 195 4.40 14.63 -16.04
N ASP A 196 3.92 15.74 -16.58
CA ASP A 196 4.72 16.91 -16.96
C ASP A 196 4.91 17.92 -15.79
N ARG A 197 4.63 17.49 -14.55
CA ARG A 197 4.85 18.24 -13.30
C ARG A 197 3.99 19.50 -13.15
N LYS A 198 2.74 19.43 -13.61
CA LYS A 198 1.70 20.45 -13.34
C LYS A 198 0.73 19.98 -12.26
N TYR A 199 0.12 20.95 -11.57
CA TYR A 199 -0.91 20.72 -10.57
C TYR A 199 -2.29 20.96 -11.18
#